data_8f644489cafa873b06b4802bc515bd1b
#
_entry.id   8f644489cafa873b06b4802bc515bd1b
#
_cell.length_a   1.000
_cell.length_b   1.000
_cell.length_c   1.000
_cell.angle_alpha   90.00
_cell.angle_beta   90.00
_cell.angle_gamma   90.00
#
_symmetry.space_group_name_H-M   'P 1'
#
loop_
_entity.id
_entity.type
_entity.pdbx_description
1 polymer ?
#
loop_
_entity_poly.entity_id
_entity_poly.type
_entity_poly.pdbx_seq_one_letter_code
_entity_poly.pdbx_strand_id
1 'polypeptide(L)'
;MSTPADKKIKTWQRAGAVVLALSVWQAASWTVDSALLLPGPVTVLGRLCALAVTAAFRRAVAFSFCRIAGGFALALVLAFVLALAAGRWPVVEVLLRPYVLAIKAVPVASFIILALIWMRTSALPLFISFLMVFPILYTNVLAGLRSADGQLLEMARAFRVPWRRQLHSILLPAVEPFLLAGCAAALGMSWKAGVAAEVIGVVAGSLGERLYDAKIYLQTADLLAWTAVIVALSALFERLVLALLRRGFRRLERGCGT
;
A
#
# COMPACT_ATOMS: atom_id res chain seq x y z
N MET A 1 18.87 12.71 -25.56
CA MET A 1 19.83 13.04 -24.47
C MET A 1 19.57 12.06 -23.33
N SER A 2 20.40 11.04 -23.19
CA SER A 2 20.31 10.02 -22.14
C SER A 2 20.88 10.62 -20.85
N THR A 3 20.07 10.66 -19.80
CA THR A 3 20.49 11.05 -18.44
C THR A 3 21.47 10.02 -17.87
N PRO A 4 22.63 10.43 -17.35
CA PRO A 4 23.65 9.51 -16.83
C PRO A 4 23.41 9.20 -15.35
N ALA A 5 22.40 8.44 -15.00
CA ALA A 5 22.16 8.09 -13.59
C ALA A 5 21.49 6.73 -13.35
N ASP A 6 21.80 5.72 -14.14
CA ASP A 6 21.46 4.34 -13.75
C ASP A 6 22.74 3.53 -13.51
N LYS A 7 23.59 4.03 -12.59
CA LYS A 7 24.65 3.20 -12.00
C LYS A 7 23.95 2.09 -11.24
N LYS A 8 23.87 0.89 -11.83
CA LYS A 8 23.47 -0.34 -11.12
C LYS A 8 24.22 -0.41 -9.79
N ILE A 9 23.56 -0.03 -8.70
CA ILE A 9 24.10 -0.14 -7.36
C ILE A 9 24.44 -1.61 -7.16
N LYS A 10 25.73 -1.91 -7.02
CA LYS A 10 26.22 -3.29 -6.87
C LYS A 10 25.65 -3.89 -5.59
N THR A 11 25.35 -5.17 -5.60
CA THR A 11 24.75 -5.89 -4.45
C THR A 11 25.53 -5.69 -3.15
N TRP A 12 26.87 -5.59 -3.24
CA TRP A 12 27.72 -5.35 -2.09
C TRP A 12 27.55 -3.95 -1.48
N GLN A 13 27.20 -2.93 -2.28
CA GLN A 13 26.91 -1.58 -1.78
C GLN A 13 25.61 -1.54 -0.99
N ARG A 14 24.61 -2.32 -1.42
CA ARG A 14 23.36 -2.49 -0.66
C ARG A 14 23.59 -3.25 0.64
N ALA A 15 24.37 -4.32 0.60
CA ALA A 15 24.75 -5.06 1.80
C ALA A 15 25.55 -4.16 2.77
N GLY A 16 26.51 -3.37 2.26
CA GLY A 16 27.27 -2.43 3.07
C GLY A 16 26.41 -1.35 3.72
N ALA A 17 25.41 -0.82 3.02
CA ALA A 17 24.47 0.15 3.58
C ALA A 17 23.62 -0.45 4.73
N VAL A 18 23.17 -1.70 4.57
CA VAL A 18 22.43 -2.41 5.63
C VAL A 18 23.32 -2.67 6.85
N VAL A 19 24.56 -3.14 6.64
CA VAL A 19 25.51 -3.37 7.72
C VAL A 19 25.83 -2.06 8.45
N LEU A 20 26.05 -0.97 7.72
CA LEU A 20 26.28 0.35 8.30
C LEU A 20 25.08 0.80 9.16
N ALA A 21 23.87 0.67 8.65
CA ALA A 21 22.65 1.05 9.39
C ALA A 21 22.50 0.23 10.68
N LEU A 22 22.73 -1.08 10.62
CA LEU A 22 22.69 -1.96 11.81
C LEU A 22 23.80 -1.63 12.79
N SER A 23 25.01 -1.28 12.34
CA SER A 23 26.14 -0.88 13.18
C SER A 23 25.85 0.44 13.89
N VAL A 24 25.28 1.42 13.19
CA VAL A 24 24.86 2.71 13.78
C VAL A 24 23.78 2.47 14.85
N TRP A 25 22.79 1.62 14.55
CA TRP A 25 21.77 1.27 15.54
C TRP A 25 22.37 0.57 16.75
N GLN A 26 23.28 -0.40 16.57
CA GLN A 26 23.95 -1.08 17.68
C GLN A 26 24.78 -0.12 18.53
N ALA A 27 25.52 0.81 17.90
CA ALA A 27 26.29 1.83 18.60
C ALA A 27 25.37 2.76 19.41
N ALA A 28 24.25 3.20 18.83
CA ALA A 28 23.24 3.99 19.55
C ALA A 28 22.63 3.22 20.74
N SER A 29 22.40 1.92 20.58
CA SER A 29 21.92 1.07 21.69
C SER A 29 22.93 1.00 22.83
N TRP A 30 24.23 0.93 22.56
CA TRP A 30 25.29 0.95 23.58
C TRP A 30 25.41 2.32 24.26
N THR A 31 25.26 3.43 23.54
CA THR A 31 25.35 4.77 24.14
C THR A 31 24.17 5.09 25.06
N VAL A 32 22.99 4.55 24.76
CA VAL A 32 21.78 4.73 25.58
C VAL A 32 21.84 3.83 26.84
N ASP A 33 22.59 2.72 26.78
CA ASP A 33 22.81 1.72 27.85
C ASP A 33 21.54 1.31 28.60
N SER A 34 20.41 1.32 27.90
CA SER A 34 19.11 0.94 28.43
C SER A 34 18.35 0.10 27.42
N ALA A 35 18.29 -1.20 27.64
CA ALA A 35 17.50 -2.12 26.82
C ALA A 35 16.00 -1.78 26.82
N LEU A 36 15.54 -1.02 27.82
CA LEU A 36 14.16 -0.55 27.92
C LEU A 36 13.87 0.58 26.93
N LEU A 37 14.85 1.45 26.67
CA LEU A 37 14.66 2.60 25.77
C LEU A 37 15.03 2.25 24.33
N LEU A 38 16.19 1.63 24.12
CA LEU A 38 16.69 1.30 22.79
C LEU A 38 17.38 -0.08 22.77
N PRO A 39 16.63 -1.17 22.61
CA PRO A 39 17.21 -2.50 22.47
C PRO A 39 18.01 -2.62 21.17
N GLY A 40 19.14 -3.33 21.23
CA GLY A 40 19.99 -3.58 20.07
C GLY A 40 19.33 -4.51 19.04
N PRO A 41 19.80 -4.49 17.78
CA PRO A 41 19.23 -5.30 16.68
C PRO A 41 19.28 -6.80 16.99
N VAL A 42 20.30 -7.29 17.68
CA VAL A 42 20.41 -8.72 18.06
C VAL A 42 19.28 -9.13 19.01
N THR A 43 18.98 -8.29 20.02
CA THR A 43 17.89 -8.52 20.97
C THR A 43 16.53 -8.53 20.25
N VAL A 44 16.33 -7.59 19.34
CA VAL A 44 15.09 -7.50 18.53
C VAL A 44 14.92 -8.73 17.64
N LEU A 45 15.99 -9.20 16.99
CA LEU A 45 15.95 -10.43 16.19
C LEU A 45 15.64 -11.67 17.04
N GLY A 46 16.25 -11.79 18.20
CA GLY A 46 15.95 -12.89 19.14
C GLY A 46 14.47 -12.89 19.56
N ARG A 47 13.92 -11.73 19.88
CA ARG A 47 12.48 -11.58 20.20
C ARG A 47 11.60 -11.89 19.00
N LEU A 48 11.96 -11.44 17.80
CA LEU A 48 11.24 -11.75 16.58
C LEU A 48 11.17 -13.26 16.31
N CYS A 49 12.29 -13.97 16.45
CA CYS A 49 12.33 -15.44 16.32
C CYS A 49 11.45 -16.13 17.36
N ALA A 50 11.49 -15.68 18.61
CA ALA A 50 10.66 -16.23 19.68
C ALA A 50 9.16 -16.00 19.43
N LEU A 51 8.79 -14.82 18.95
CA LEU A 51 7.40 -14.51 18.60
C LEU A 51 6.90 -15.29 17.39
N ALA A 52 7.72 -15.47 16.35
CA ALA A 52 7.33 -16.06 15.06
C ALA A 52 6.79 -17.50 15.18
N VAL A 53 7.22 -18.26 16.17
CA VAL A 53 6.75 -19.64 16.42
C VAL A 53 5.41 -19.69 17.13
N THR A 54 4.93 -18.59 17.70
CA THR A 54 3.69 -18.55 18.48
C THR A 54 2.43 -18.59 17.62
N ALA A 55 1.37 -19.23 18.12
CA ALA A 55 0.06 -19.22 17.47
C ALA A 55 -0.55 -17.80 17.43
N ALA A 56 -0.27 -17.00 18.45
CA ALA A 56 -0.71 -15.60 18.55
C ALA A 56 -0.11 -14.74 17.42
N PHE A 57 1.16 -14.95 17.08
CA PHE A 57 1.83 -14.29 15.97
C PHE A 57 1.12 -14.56 14.63
N ARG A 58 0.91 -15.84 14.32
CA ARG A 58 0.24 -16.23 13.06
C ARG A 58 -1.17 -15.66 12.94
N ARG A 59 -1.92 -15.65 14.04
CA ARG A 59 -3.28 -15.08 14.06
C ARG A 59 -3.26 -13.58 13.82
N ALA A 60 -2.40 -12.83 14.52
CA ALA A 60 -2.28 -11.38 14.36
C ALA A 60 -1.85 -10.98 12.94
N VAL A 61 -0.84 -11.67 12.38
CA VAL A 61 -0.39 -11.47 11.00
C VAL A 61 -1.50 -11.74 10.00
N ALA A 62 -2.18 -12.88 10.10
CA ALA A 62 -3.26 -13.25 9.19
C ALA A 62 -4.44 -12.28 9.28
N PHE A 63 -4.83 -11.88 10.51
CA PHE A 63 -5.91 -10.94 10.73
C PHE A 63 -5.64 -9.58 10.07
N SER A 64 -4.51 -8.94 10.40
CA SER A 64 -4.16 -7.63 9.85
C SER A 64 -3.95 -7.71 8.34
N PHE A 65 -3.25 -8.75 7.85
CA PHE A 65 -3.03 -8.94 6.42
C PHE A 65 -4.35 -9.03 5.65
N CYS A 66 -5.28 -9.88 6.06
CA CYS A 66 -6.56 -10.04 5.35
C CYS A 66 -7.37 -8.74 5.32
N ARG A 67 -7.36 -7.97 6.40
CA ARG A 67 -8.12 -6.73 6.51
C ARG A 67 -7.50 -5.60 5.66
N ILE A 68 -6.21 -5.39 5.77
CA ILE A 68 -5.50 -4.35 5.04
C ILE A 68 -5.48 -4.67 3.54
N ALA A 69 -5.17 -5.92 3.17
CA ALA A 69 -5.20 -6.36 1.79
C ALA A 69 -6.62 -6.30 1.19
N GLY A 70 -7.64 -6.66 1.98
CA GLY A 70 -9.04 -6.54 1.58
C GLY A 70 -9.45 -5.08 1.31
N GLY A 71 -9.04 -4.16 2.20
CA GLY A 71 -9.27 -2.71 2.00
C GLY A 71 -8.58 -2.18 0.74
N PHE A 72 -7.32 -2.57 0.52
CA PHE A 72 -6.59 -2.24 -0.71
C PHE A 72 -7.28 -2.79 -1.96
N ALA A 73 -7.67 -4.07 -1.97
CA ALA A 73 -8.31 -4.71 -3.11
C ALA A 73 -9.67 -4.05 -3.44
N LEU A 74 -10.47 -3.75 -2.42
CA LEU A 74 -11.72 -3.02 -2.57
C LEU A 74 -11.49 -1.63 -3.17
N ALA A 75 -10.49 -0.90 -2.67
CA ALA A 75 -10.11 0.41 -3.21
C ALA A 75 -9.65 0.33 -4.66
N LEU A 76 -8.84 -0.68 -5.01
CA LEU A 76 -8.35 -0.90 -6.36
C LEU A 76 -9.50 -1.11 -7.35
N VAL A 77 -10.43 -2.01 -7.02
CA VAL A 77 -11.57 -2.30 -7.89
C VAL A 77 -12.47 -1.08 -8.03
N LEU A 78 -12.85 -0.45 -6.91
CA LEU A 78 -13.76 0.68 -6.94
C LEU A 78 -13.13 1.91 -7.62
N ALA A 79 -11.86 2.21 -7.34
CA ALA A 79 -11.14 3.31 -7.98
C ALA A 79 -11.02 3.11 -9.48
N PHE A 80 -10.74 1.88 -9.92
CA PHE A 80 -10.65 1.55 -11.34
C PHE A 80 -12.00 1.72 -12.05
N VAL A 81 -13.07 1.16 -11.49
CA VAL A 81 -14.43 1.28 -12.05
C VAL A 81 -14.89 2.73 -12.12
N LEU A 82 -14.71 3.48 -11.01
CA LEU A 82 -15.13 4.88 -10.95
C LEU A 82 -14.27 5.79 -11.82
N ALA A 83 -12.98 5.51 -11.98
CA ALA A 83 -12.13 6.25 -12.92
C ALA A 83 -12.53 6.00 -14.38
N LEU A 84 -12.86 4.76 -14.76
CA LEU A 84 -13.41 4.44 -16.08
C LEU A 84 -14.74 5.18 -16.32
N ALA A 85 -15.63 5.18 -15.34
CA ALA A 85 -16.89 5.91 -15.39
C ALA A 85 -16.66 7.42 -15.54
N ALA A 86 -15.74 8.01 -14.78
CA ALA A 86 -15.38 9.42 -14.86
C ALA A 86 -14.71 9.78 -16.20
N GLY A 87 -13.89 8.90 -16.75
CA GLY A 87 -13.32 9.06 -18.09
C GLY A 87 -14.36 9.03 -19.21
N ARG A 88 -15.48 8.33 -18.99
CA ARG A 88 -16.58 8.24 -19.96
C ARG A 88 -17.64 9.34 -19.80
N TRP A 89 -17.93 9.69 -18.54
CA TRP A 89 -18.98 10.66 -18.16
C TRP A 89 -18.38 11.74 -17.24
N PRO A 90 -18.14 12.95 -17.75
CA PRO A 90 -17.55 14.05 -16.96
C PRO A 90 -18.33 14.40 -15.68
N VAL A 91 -19.62 14.15 -15.66
CA VAL A 91 -20.48 14.37 -14.48
C VAL A 91 -20.02 13.52 -13.31
N VAL A 92 -19.57 12.28 -13.53
CA VAL A 92 -19.07 11.38 -12.48
C VAL A 92 -17.82 11.97 -11.82
N GLU A 93 -16.93 12.55 -12.61
CA GLU A 93 -15.73 13.22 -12.08
C GLU A 93 -16.11 14.43 -11.23
N VAL A 94 -17.01 15.28 -11.70
CA VAL A 94 -17.46 16.47 -10.97
C VAL A 94 -18.08 16.05 -9.63
N LEU A 95 -18.88 14.99 -9.61
CA LEU A 95 -19.50 14.48 -8.38
C LEU A 95 -18.49 13.88 -7.41
N LEU A 96 -17.46 13.17 -7.90
CA LEU A 96 -16.46 12.51 -7.04
C LEU A 96 -15.40 13.49 -6.52
N ARG A 97 -15.14 14.58 -7.24
CA ARG A 97 -14.08 15.53 -6.93
C ARG A 97 -14.10 16.05 -5.49
N PRO A 98 -15.23 16.51 -4.91
CA PRO A 98 -15.26 17.01 -3.53
C PRO A 98 -14.91 15.92 -2.51
N TYR A 99 -15.38 14.68 -2.70
CA TYR A 99 -15.08 13.56 -1.81
C TYR A 99 -13.59 13.19 -1.85
N VAL A 100 -13.01 13.09 -3.05
CA VAL A 100 -11.59 12.81 -3.24
C VAL A 100 -10.73 13.89 -2.58
N LEU A 101 -11.10 15.16 -2.72
CA LEU A 101 -10.39 16.28 -2.08
C LEU A 101 -10.52 16.24 -0.55
N ALA A 102 -11.72 15.98 -0.02
CA ALA A 102 -11.95 15.87 1.41
C ALA A 102 -11.11 14.74 2.04
N ILE A 103 -11.09 13.55 1.42
CA ILE A 103 -10.30 12.42 1.93
C ILE A 103 -8.80 12.74 1.93
N LYS A 104 -8.30 13.46 0.91
CA LYS A 104 -6.88 13.85 0.83
C LYS A 104 -6.50 14.94 1.85
N ALA A 105 -7.44 15.80 2.23
CA ALA A 105 -7.18 16.94 3.11
C ALA A 105 -7.25 16.58 4.60
N VAL A 106 -8.12 15.64 4.98
CA VAL A 106 -8.37 15.30 6.39
C VAL A 106 -7.30 14.34 6.92
N PRO A 107 -6.72 14.59 8.11
CA PRO A 107 -5.79 13.67 8.74
C PRO A 107 -6.41 12.30 8.98
N VAL A 108 -5.64 11.23 8.72
CA VAL A 108 -6.13 9.85 8.87
C VAL A 108 -6.64 9.54 10.28
N ALA A 109 -6.00 10.10 11.31
CA ALA A 109 -6.41 9.91 12.70
C ALA A 109 -7.84 10.41 12.96
N SER A 110 -8.24 11.53 12.35
CA SER A 110 -9.62 12.06 12.45
C SER A 110 -10.63 11.09 11.85
N PHE A 111 -10.32 10.48 10.70
CA PHE A 111 -11.18 9.45 10.10
C PHE A 111 -11.30 8.22 10.98
N ILE A 112 -10.20 7.78 11.63
CA ILE A 112 -10.23 6.63 12.54
C ILE A 112 -11.16 6.91 13.72
N ILE A 113 -11.02 8.08 14.35
CA ILE A 113 -11.85 8.46 15.50
C ILE A 113 -13.33 8.56 15.10
N LEU A 114 -13.64 9.17 13.96
CA LEU A 114 -15.01 9.23 13.45
C LEU A 114 -15.56 7.83 13.15
N ALA A 115 -14.77 6.97 12.53
CA ALA A 115 -15.21 5.61 12.19
C ALA A 115 -15.47 4.75 13.43
N LEU A 116 -14.76 4.97 14.53
CA LEU A 116 -15.01 4.29 15.81
C LEU A 116 -16.40 4.55 16.39
N ILE A 117 -17.05 5.66 16.02
CA ILE A 117 -18.42 5.97 16.46
C ILE A 117 -19.47 5.09 15.77
N TRP A 118 -19.20 4.73 14.49
CA TRP A 118 -20.23 4.12 13.64
C TRP A 118 -19.99 2.65 13.31
N MET A 119 -18.75 2.17 13.45
CA MET A 119 -18.42 0.81 13.02
C MET A 119 -17.65 0.02 14.07
N ARG A 120 -17.74 -1.31 13.92
CA ARG A 120 -17.00 -2.24 14.78
C ARG A 120 -15.50 -2.05 14.60
N THR A 121 -14.74 -2.07 15.69
CA THR A 121 -13.29 -1.93 15.67
C THR A 121 -12.60 -2.92 14.71
N SER A 122 -13.13 -4.14 14.62
CA SER A 122 -12.59 -5.16 13.71
C SER A 122 -12.69 -4.79 12.21
N ALA A 123 -13.55 -3.87 11.80
CA ALA A 123 -13.69 -3.42 10.41
C ALA A 123 -12.81 -2.21 10.08
N LEU A 124 -12.30 -1.51 11.11
CA LEU A 124 -11.51 -0.28 10.94
C LEU A 124 -10.31 -0.45 10.00
N PRO A 125 -9.44 -1.48 10.13
CA PRO A 125 -8.25 -1.57 9.28
C PRO A 125 -8.60 -1.69 7.79
N LEU A 126 -9.68 -2.43 7.48
CA LEU A 126 -10.19 -2.56 6.12
C LEU A 126 -10.71 -1.21 5.60
N PHE A 127 -11.57 -0.55 6.36
CA PHE A 127 -12.20 0.71 5.95
C PHE A 127 -11.17 1.83 5.79
N ILE A 128 -10.27 1.99 6.73
CA ILE A 128 -9.26 3.06 6.71
C ILE A 128 -8.23 2.81 5.59
N SER A 129 -7.79 1.55 5.38
CA SER A 129 -6.95 1.20 4.24
C SER A 129 -7.65 1.52 2.93
N PHE A 130 -8.92 1.13 2.76
CA PHE A 130 -9.73 1.48 1.61
C PHE A 130 -9.80 3.00 1.40
N LEU A 131 -10.14 3.74 2.44
CA LEU A 131 -10.35 5.19 2.36
C LEU A 131 -9.09 5.93 1.91
N MET A 132 -7.92 5.57 2.46
CA MET A 132 -6.64 6.21 2.12
C MET A 132 -6.11 5.84 0.73
N VAL A 133 -6.36 4.62 0.29
CA VAL A 133 -5.89 4.09 -1.00
C VAL A 133 -6.75 4.59 -2.17
N PHE A 134 -8.06 4.67 -1.98
CA PHE A 134 -9.02 4.99 -3.03
C PHE A 134 -8.68 6.27 -3.82
N PRO A 135 -8.44 7.43 -3.20
CA PRO A 135 -8.14 8.66 -3.95
C PRO A 135 -6.82 8.59 -4.70
N ILE A 136 -5.83 7.85 -4.18
CA ILE A 136 -4.53 7.67 -4.85
C ILE A 136 -4.75 6.90 -6.15
N LEU A 137 -5.42 5.75 -6.09
CA LEU A 137 -5.66 4.90 -7.24
C LEU A 137 -6.59 5.57 -8.25
N TYR A 138 -7.69 6.17 -7.79
CA TYR A 138 -8.64 6.88 -8.64
C TYR A 138 -7.96 7.97 -9.47
N THR A 139 -7.18 8.83 -8.83
CA THR A 139 -6.51 9.93 -9.54
C THR A 139 -5.44 9.43 -10.52
N ASN A 140 -4.70 8.36 -10.18
CA ASN A 140 -3.71 7.79 -11.09
C ASN A 140 -4.36 7.11 -12.29
N VAL A 141 -5.40 6.30 -12.08
CA VAL A 141 -6.13 5.66 -13.20
C VAL A 141 -6.76 6.70 -14.11
N LEU A 142 -7.40 7.74 -13.56
CA LEU A 142 -7.99 8.81 -14.34
C LEU A 142 -6.94 9.58 -15.14
N ALA A 143 -5.76 9.85 -14.57
CA ALA A 143 -4.64 10.45 -15.28
C ALA A 143 -4.13 9.54 -16.42
N GLY A 144 -4.06 8.24 -16.18
CA GLY A 144 -3.71 7.26 -17.22
C GLY A 144 -4.73 7.20 -18.37
N LEU A 145 -6.02 7.28 -18.07
CA LEU A 145 -7.05 7.35 -19.13
C LEU A 145 -6.92 8.61 -19.99
N ARG A 146 -6.53 9.73 -19.38
CA ARG A 146 -6.31 11.01 -20.08
C ARG A 146 -5.01 11.09 -20.85
N SER A 147 -4.05 10.24 -20.55
CA SER A 147 -2.77 10.15 -21.27
C SER A 147 -2.86 9.35 -22.56
N ALA A 148 -4.02 8.71 -22.84
CA ALA A 148 -4.24 7.98 -24.07
C ALA A 148 -4.15 8.91 -25.28
N ASP A 149 -3.51 8.41 -26.35
CA ASP A 149 -3.31 9.18 -27.58
C ASP A 149 -4.66 9.59 -28.21
N GLY A 150 -4.88 10.91 -28.32
CA GLY A 150 -6.07 11.49 -28.92
C GLY A 150 -6.26 11.08 -30.39
N GLN A 151 -5.17 10.97 -31.16
CA GLN A 151 -5.22 10.57 -32.55
C GLN A 151 -5.71 9.12 -32.70
N LEU A 152 -5.26 8.21 -31.85
CA LEU A 152 -5.73 6.83 -31.82
C LEU A 152 -7.22 6.76 -31.44
N LEU A 153 -7.67 7.60 -30.52
CA LEU A 153 -9.08 7.65 -30.13
C LEU A 153 -9.96 8.24 -31.24
N GLU A 154 -9.49 9.25 -31.96
CA GLU A 154 -10.19 9.81 -33.13
C GLU A 154 -10.27 8.79 -34.26
N MET A 155 -9.18 8.11 -34.56
CA MET A 155 -9.16 7.01 -35.54
C MET A 155 -10.16 5.91 -35.14
N ALA A 156 -10.16 5.49 -33.88
CA ALA A 156 -11.07 4.47 -33.37
C ALA A 156 -12.54 4.88 -33.51
N ARG A 157 -12.83 6.18 -33.32
CA ARG A 157 -14.19 6.74 -33.58
C ARG A 157 -14.55 6.75 -35.07
N ALA A 158 -13.62 7.16 -35.92
CA ALA A 158 -13.84 7.20 -37.39
C ALA A 158 -14.14 5.79 -37.93
N PHE A 159 -13.44 4.78 -37.45
CA PHE A 159 -13.67 3.38 -37.81
C PHE A 159 -14.78 2.68 -36.99
N ARG A 160 -15.51 3.40 -36.17
CA ARG A 160 -16.60 2.90 -35.31
C ARG A 160 -16.16 1.67 -34.44
N VAL A 161 -14.93 1.67 -33.95
CA VAL A 161 -14.42 0.59 -33.09
C VAL A 161 -15.26 0.53 -31.81
N PRO A 162 -15.78 -0.65 -31.40
CA PRO A 162 -16.61 -0.79 -30.22
C PRO A 162 -15.80 -0.44 -28.95
N TRP A 163 -16.49 0.18 -27.95
CA TRP A 163 -15.88 0.65 -26.71
C TRP A 163 -15.02 -0.41 -25.99
N ARG A 164 -15.47 -1.66 -25.96
CA ARG A 164 -14.72 -2.76 -25.35
C ARG A 164 -13.34 -2.95 -26.00
N ARG A 165 -13.24 -2.82 -27.32
CA ARG A 165 -11.95 -2.92 -28.03
C ARG A 165 -11.10 -1.68 -27.81
N GLN A 166 -11.69 -0.47 -27.81
CA GLN A 166 -10.97 0.77 -27.46
C GLN A 166 -10.40 0.69 -26.04
N LEU A 167 -11.20 0.20 -25.07
CA LEU A 167 -10.76 -0.01 -23.68
C LEU A 167 -9.56 -0.94 -23.62
N HIS A 168 -9.62 -2.07 -24.30
CA HIS A 168 -8.60 -3.11 -24.21
C HIS A 168 -7.32 -2.74 -24.97
N SER A 169 -7.42 -2.14 -26.17
CA SER A 169 -6.28 -1.93 -27.07
C SER A 169 -5.65 -0.54 -26.95
N ILE A 170 -6.35 0.46 -26.40
CA ILE A 170 -5.86 1.85 -26.31
C ILE A 170 -5.79 2.29 -24.84
N LEU A 171 -6.92 2.19 -24.12
CA LEU A 171 -7.00 2.78 -22.78
C LEU A 171 -6.25 1.97 -21.71
N LEU A 172 -6.38 0.65 -21.69
CA LEU A 172 -5.69 -0.20 -20.70
C LEU A 172 -4.16 -0.11 -20.79
N PRO A 173 -3.53 -0.17 -21.99
CA PRO A 173 -2.08 0.07 -22.11
C PRO A 173 -1.65 1.48 -21.64
N ALA A 174 -2.45 2.51 -21.92
CA ALA A 174 -2.18 3.86 -21.46
C ALA A 174 -2.27 3.99 -19.93
N VAL A 175 -3.19 3.26 -19.29
CA VAL A 175 -3.39 3.26 -17.83
C VAL A 175 -2.31 2.46 -17.11
N GLU A 176 -1.71 1.44 -17.71
CA GLU A 176 -0.77 0.52 -17.03
C GLU A 176 0.32 1.23 -16.24
N PRO A 177 1.14 2.15 -16.81
CA PRO A 177 2.22 2.80 -16.05
C PRO A 177 1.71 3.63 -14.88
N PHE A 178 0.58 4.30 -15.04
CA PHE A 178 -0.05 5.10 -13.99
C PHE A 178 -0.62 4.23 -12.88
N LEU A 179 -1.26 3.11 -13.23
CA LEU A 179 -1.79 2.17 -12.26
C LEU A 179 -0.66 1.52 -11.45
N LEU A 180 0.43 1.09 -12.10
CA LEU A 180 1.58 0.51 -11.40
C LEU A 180 2.24 1.52 -10.45
N ALA A 181 2.42 2.77 -10.88
CA ALA A 181 2.97 3.84 -10.04
C ALA A 181 2.01 4.18 -8.88
N GLY A 182 0.71 4.29 -9.17
CA GLY A 182 -0.32 4.51 -8.16
C GLY A 182 -0.40 3.38 -7.13
N CYS A 183 -0.32 2.13 -7.56
CA CYS A 183 -0.29 0.97 -6.66
C CYS A 183 0.96 0.96 -5.78
N ALA A 184 2.14 1.27 -6.32
CA ALA A 184 3.37 1.33 -5.51
C ALA A 184 3.25 2.35 -4.38
N ALA A 185 2.70 3.55 -4.64
CA ALA A 185 2.46 4.57 -3.62
C ALA A 185 1.34 4.15 -2.63
N ALA A 186 0.25 3.59 -3.14
CA ALA A 186 -0.93 3.24 -2.36
C ALA A 186 -0.69 2.04 -1.42
N LEU A 187 0.13 1.07 -1.81
CA LEU A 187 0.43 -0.11 -1.01
C LEU A 187 1.10 0.25 0.32
N GLY A 188 2.13 1.10 0.30
CA GLY A 188 2.75 1.60 1.52
C GLY A 188 1.78 2.41 2.39
N MET A 189 0.91 3.22 1.77
CA MET A 189 -0.09 4.00 2.49
C MET A 189 -1.15 3.11 3.14
N SER A 190 -1.60 2.03 2.48
CA SER A 190 -2.59 1.10 3.01
C SER A 190 -2.13 0.45 4.31
N TRP A 191 -0.85 0.02 4.37
CA TRP A 191 -0.27 -0.57 5.58
C TRP A 191 -0.11 0.45 6.70
N LYS A 192 0.41 1.64 6.40
CA LYS A 192 0.54 2.72 7.40
C LYS A 192 -0.81 3.08 8.00
N ALA A 193 -1.81 3.30 7.17
CA ALA A 193 -3.14 3.70 7.61
C ALA A 193 -3.89 2.56 8.32
N GLY A 194 -3.81 1.33 7.79
CA GLY A 194 -4.45 0.16 8.38
C GLY A 194 -3.90 -0.18 9.77
N VAL A 195 -2.58 -0.21 9.93
CA VAL A 195 -1.95 -0.45 11.24
C VAL A 195 -2.24 0.71 12.20
N ALA A 196 -2.23 1.97 11.73
CA ALA A 196 -2.62 3.10 12.57
C ALA A 196 -4.07 2.95 13.09
N ALA A 197 -4.98 2.47 12.23
CA ALA A 197 -6.36 2.18 12.63
C ALA A 197 -6.44 1.05 13.67
N GLU A 198 -5.61 0.02 13.54
CA GLU A 198 -5.52 -1.06 14.53
C GLU A 198 -5.00 -0.57 15.88
N VAL A 199 -3.97 0.28 15.88
CA VAL A 199 -3.37 0.82 17.11
C VAL A 199 -4.31 1.78 17.83
N ILE A 200 -4.91 2.73 17.09
CA ILE A 200 -5.82 3.73 17.68
C ILE A 200 -7.14 3.07 18.14
N GLY A 201 -7.65 2.12 17.36
CA GLY A 201 -8.87 1.38 17.68
C GLY A 201 -8.68 0.22 18.65
N VAL A 202 -7.45 -0.07 19.05
CA VAL A 202 -7.07 -1.24 19.88
C VAL A 202 -7.79 -2.50 19.40
N VAL A 203 -7.57 -2.83 18.13
CA VAL A 203 -8.32 -3.88 17.44
C VAL A 203 -7.86 -5.25 17.89
N ALA A 204 -8.71 -5.97 18.61
CA ALA A 204 -8.37 -7.26 19.19
C ALA A 204 -7.88 -8.29 18.16
N GLY A 205 -6.77 -8.97 18.46
CA GLY A 205 -6.15 -9.99 17.62
C GLY A 205 -5.32 -9.43 16.45
N SER A 206 -5.09 -8.12 16.38
CA SER A 206 -4.34 -7.45 15.31
C SER A 206 -2.86 -7.24 15.62
N LEU A 207 -2.08 -6.85 14.61
CA LEU A 207 -0.70 -6.38 14.78
C LEU A 207 -0.67 -5.06 15.57
N GLY A 208 -1.65 -4.18 15.35
CA GLY A 208 -1.75 -2.91 16.06
C GLY A 208 -2.03 -3.09 17.55
N GLU A 209 -2.85 -4.07 17.97
CA GLU A 209 -3.02 -4.42 19.38
C GLU A 209 -1.68 -4.84 20.01
N ARG A 210 -0.89 -5.68 19.32
CA ARG A 210 0.42 -6.13 19.81
C ARG A 210 1.40 -4.97 19.98
N LEU A 211 1.37 -3.99 19.07
CA LEU A 211 2.16 -2.76 19.22
C LEU A 211 1.70 -1.94 20.43
N TYR A 212 0.40 -1.83 20.61
CA TYR A 212 -0.20 -1.08 21.72
C TYR A 212 0.15 -1.73 23.07
N ASP A 213 0.01 -3.06 23.18
CA ASP A 213 0.39 -3.82 24.38
C ASP A 213 1.89 -3.65 24.69
N ALA A 214 2.75 -3.83 23.69
CA ALA A 214 4.18 -3.66 23.84
C ALA A 214 4.56 -2.26 24.34
N LYS A 215 3.83 -1.22 23.90
CA LYS A 215 4.00 0.15 24.41
C LYS A 215 3.58 0.27 25.88
N ILE A 216 2.40 -0.25 26.25
CA ILE A 216 1.88 -0.13 27.63
C ILE A 216 2.76 -0.87 28.63
N TYR A 217 3.23 -2.06 28.27
CA TYR A 217 4.09 -2.87 29.12
C TYR A 217 5.57 -2.53 29.00
N LEU A 218 5.93 -1.44 28.27
CA LEU A 218 7.31 -0.98 28.06
C LEU A 218 8.23 -2.08 27.48
N GLN A 219 7.67 -2.97 26.67
CA GLN A 219 8.41 -4.04 25.98
C GLN A 219 8.96 -3.55 24.65
N THR A 220 9.94 -2.65 24.68
CA THR A 220 10.46 -1.97 23.48
C THR A 220 11.06 -2.94 22.46
N ALA A 221 11.65 -4.05 22.92
CA ALA A 221 12.15 -5.09 22.02
C ALA A 221 11.02 -5.76 21.22
N ASP A 222 9.88 -6.01 21.83
CA ASP A 222 8.70 -6.57 21.17
C ASP A 222 8.07 -5.53 20.24
N LEU A 223 7.99 -4.26 20.65
CA LEU A 223 7.50 -3.17 19.80
C LEU A 223 8.30 -3.05 18.51
N LEU A 224 9.64 -3.09 18.58
CA LEU A 224 10.50 -3.06 17.41
C LEU A 224 10.42 -4.35 16.59
N ALA A 225 10.26 -5.51 17.22
CA ALA A 225 10.06 -6.78 16.53
C ALA A 225 8.74 -6.77 15.72
N TRP A 226 7.63 -6.34 16.30
CA TRP A 226 6.35 -6.20 15.58
C TRP A 226 6.43 -5.14 14.47
N THR A 227 7.13 -4.03 14.69
CA THR A 227 7.38 -3.03 13.64
C THR A 227 8.14 -3.63 12.47
N ALA A 228 9.17 -4.44 12.72
CA ALA A 228 9.91 -5.15 11.68
C ALA A 228 9.01 -6.13 10.89
N VAL A 229 8.09 -6.84 11.57
CA VAL A 229 7.09 -7.70 10.92
C VAL A 229 6.20 -6.89 9.97
N ILE A 230 5.69 -5.74 10.42
CA ILE A 230 4.83 -4.87 9.60
C ILE A 230 5.57 -4.39 8.35
N VAL A 231 6.82 -3.96 8.49
CA VAL A 231 7.66 -3.53 7.35
C VAL A 231 7.88 -4.69 6.37
N ALA A 232 8.21 -5.88 6.87
CA ALA A 232 8.41 -7.07 6.04
C ALA A 232 7.13 -7.47 5.29
N LEU A 233 5.98 -7.47 5.97
CA LEU A 233 4.68 -7.78 5.37
C LEU A 233 4.27 -6.76 4.32
N SER A 234 4.46 -5.46 4.60
CA SER A 234 4.20 -4.38 3.65
C SER A 234 5.04 -4.54 2.38
N ALA A 235 6.35 -4.77 2.52
CA ALA A 235 7.26 -4.97 1.39
C ALA A 235 6.93 -6.24 0.59
N LEU A 236 6.56 -7.33 1.27
CA LEU A 236 6.13 -8.57 0.62
C LEU A 236 4.84 -8.37 -0.18
N PHE A 237 3.86 -7.71 0.44
CA PHE A 237 2.57 -7.42 -0.20
C PHE A 237 2.75 -6.54 -1.43
N GLU A 238 3.57 -5.48 -1.34
CA GLU A 238 3.90 -4.62 -2.47
C GLU A 238 4.50 -5.41 -3.63
N ARG A 239 5.50 -6.25 -3.37
CA ARG A 239 6.13 -7.08 -4.40
C ARG A 239 5.14 -8.04 -5.04
N LEU A 240 4.28 -8.67 -4.25
CA LEU A 240 3.27 -9.61 -4.74
C LEU A 240 2.24 -8.91 -5.65
N VAL A 241 1.67 -7.79 -5.19
CA VAL A 241 0.64 -7.07 -5.94
C VAL A 241 1.21 -6.52 -7.25
N LEU A 242 2.38 -5.87 -7.22
CA LEU A 242 3.01 -5.33 -8.43
C LEU A 242 3.40 -6.45 -9.40
N ALA A 243 3.87 -7.60 -8.91
CA ALA A 243 4.17 -8.75 -9.76
C ALA A 243 2.91 -9.33 -10.42
N LEU A 244 1.80 -9.42 -9.67
CA LEU A 244 0.51 -9.89 -10.19
C LEU A 244 -0.05 -8.94 -11.27
N LEU A 245 -0.03 -7.63 -11.00
CA LEU A 245 -0.48 -6.63 -11.97
C LEU A 245 0.34 -6.67 -13.25
N ARG A 246 1.68 -6.65 -13.15
CA ARG A 246 2.57 -6.77 -14.33
C ARG A 246 2.35 -8.07 -15.12
N ARG A 247 2.05 -9.19 -14.45
CA ARG A 247 1.71 -10.45 -15.13
C ARG A 247 0.36 -10.37 -15.82
N GLY A 248 -0.62 -9.71 -15.20
CA GLY A 248 -1.93 -9.48 -15.76
C GLY A 248 -1.86 -8.68 -17.07
N PHE A 249 -1.20 -7.52 -17.05
CA PHE A 249 -1.03 -6.68 -18.23
C PHE A 249 -0.28 -7.39 -19.37
N ARG A 250 0.82 -8.07 -19.07
CA ARG A 250 1.55 -8.87 -20.08
C ARG A 250 0.72 -9.98 -20.74
N ARG A 251 -0.26 -10.55 -20.03
CA ARG A 251 -1.18 -11.52 -20.63
C ARG A 251 -2.19 -10.85 -21.55
N LEU A 252 -2.66 -9.65 -21.17
CA LEU A 252 -3.56 -8.87 -21.99
C LEU A 252 -2.92 -8.45 -23.32
N GLU A 253 -1.66 -7.99 -23.29
CA GLU A 253 -0.90 -7.63 -24.49
C GLU A 253 -0.70 -8.82 -25.44
N ARG A 254 -0.41 -10.02 -24.92
CA ARG A 254 -0.26 -11.24 -25.75
C ARG A 254 -1.56 -11.69 -26.39
N GLY A 255 -2.69 -11.44 -25.75
CA GLY A 255 -4.01 -11.75 -26.31
C GLY A 255 -4.49 -10.81 -27.40
N CYS A 256 -3.85 -9.65 -27.59
CA CYS A 256 -4.17 -8.71 -28.68
C CYS A 256 -3.36 -8.96 -29.96
N GLY A 257 -2.36 -9.82 -29.94
CA GLY A 257 -1.48 -10.13 -31.09
C GLY A 257 -1.86 -11.36 -31.86
N THR A 258 -2.99 -11.99 -31.58
CA THR A 258 -3.61 -13.07 -32.36
C THR A 258 -4.97 -12.64 -32.82
#